data_ff74dbbb15981d09687f723eaed7246d
#
_entry.id   ff74dbbb15981d09687f723eaed7246d
#
_cell.length_a   1.000
_cell.length_b   1.000
_cell.length_c   1.000
_cell.angle_alpha   90.00
_cell.angle_beta   90.00
_cell.angle_gamma   90.00
#
_symmetry.space_group_name_H-M   'P 1'
#
loop_
_entity.id
_entity.type
_entity.pdbx_description
1 polymer ?
#
loop_
_entity_poly.entity_id
_entity_poly.type
_entity_poly.pdbx_seq_one_letter_code
_entity_poly.pdbx_strand_id
1 'polypeptide(L)'
;MANYNSKREYYRNVARKHEAMIEQKYQSQIRASIKGTKVYSVDAFADKEVDDFTQKAKQIVWPLATNQAVTKACQDYPQQKVAALNFASYVNPGGGFLNGAMAQEEAICTQSDLYPVIASQRDFYAWNKQHRNRGLYMNRGLYSPDIIWDGDVQSSVITCAAPNKTAGCRTLREPEEQMKFYSDADSAMLSRMNFVKKIAEDQKVDVLILGAWGAGVFGFKPAEVAKMWQRTFEQPTSISTVVYAVIPDERR
;
A
#
# COMPACT_ATOMS: atom_id res chain seq x y z
N MET A 1 -26.14 -0.34 16.59
CA MET A 1 -25.96 -1.48 15.65
C MET A 1 -26.64 -1.27 14.30
N ALA A 2 -27.87 -0.77 14.23
CA ALA A 2 -28.58 -0.56 12.94
C ALA A 2 -27.83 0.40 11.96
N ASN A 3 -27.21 1.46 12.48
CA ASN A 3 -26.50 2.46 11.65
C ASN A 3 -25.20 1.90 11.03
N TYR A 4 -24.52 0.95 11.67
CA TYR A 4 -23.30 0.34 11.16
C TYR A 4 -23.58 -0.63 10.00
N ASN A 5 -24.64 -1.41 10.08
CA ASN A 5 -25.02 -2.34 9.03
C ASN A 5 -25.49 -1.61 7.77
N SER A 6 -26.24 -0.51 7.91
CA SER A 6 -26.67 0.32 6.78
C SER A 6 -25.50 1.01 6.06
N LYS A 7 -24.50 1.50 6.81
CA LYS A 7 -23.30 2.10 6.26
C LYS A 7 -22.45 1.08 5.49
N ARG A 8 -22.33 -0.13 6.05
CA ARG A 8 -21.58 -1.22 5.40
C ARG A 8 -22.25 -1.72 4.13
N GLU A 9 -23.58 -1.78 4.14
CA GLU A 9 -24.38 -2.13 2.95
C GLU A 9 -24.27 -1.05 1.86
N TYR A 10 -24.30 0.22 2.24
CA TYR A 10 -24.06 1.33 1.32
C TYR A 10 -22.71 1.18 0.60
N TYR A 11 -21.61 1.00 1.33
CA TYR A 11 -20.29 0.84 0.70
C TYR A 11 -20.16 -0.43 -0.15
N ARG A 12 -20.82 -1.52 0.23
CA ARG A 12 -20.90 -2.73 -0.60
C ARG A 12 -21.59 -2.46 -1.95
N ASN A 13 -22.66 -1.68 -1.94
CA ASN A 13 -23.36 -1.30 -3.16
C ASN A 13 -22.53 -0.33 -4.02
N VAL A 14 -21.81 0.60 -3.38
CA VAL A 14 -20.85 1.47 -4.08
C VAL A 14 -19.76 0.63 -4.75
N ALA A 15 -19.14 -0.30 -4.05
CA ALA A 15 -18.12 -1.18 -4.59
C ALA A 15 -18.60 -1.96 -5.83
N ARG A 16 -19.78 -2.60 -5.74
CA ARG A 16 -20.34 -3.35 -6.86
C ARG A 16 -20.65 -2.50 -8.10
N LYS A 17 -21.17 -1.29 -7.88
CA LYS A 17 -21.46 -0.35 -8.98
C LYS A 17 -20.16 0.13 -9.63
N HIS A 18 -19.15 0.41 -8.80
CA HIS A 18 -17.84 0.82 -9.27
C HIS A 18 -17.19 -0.28 -10.13
N GLU A 19 -17.15 -1.53 -9.65
CA GLU A 19 -16.61 -2.67 -10.41
C GLU A 19 -17.28 -2.82 -11.78
N ALA A 20 -18.61 -2.82 -11.81
CA ALA A 20 -19.34 -2.93 -13.07
C ALA A 20 -19.01 -1.78 -14.05
N MET A 21 -18.87 -0.57 -13.54
CA MET A 21 -18.54 0.60 -14.35
C MET A 21 -17.11 0.52 -14.90
N ILE A 22 -16.10 0.19 -14.07
CA ILE A 22 -14.71 0.14 -14.53
C ILE A 22 -14.46 -1.03 -15.48
N GLU A 23 -15.08 -2.19 -15.26
CA GLU A 23 -15.01 -3.32 -16.19
C GLU A 23 -15.56 -2.96 -17.56
N GLN A 24 -16.63 -2.18 -17.64
CA GLN A 24 -17.19 -1.72 -18.91
C GLN A 24 -16.30 -0.66 -19.58
N LYS A 25 -15.80 0.31 -18.78
CA LYS A 25 -15.10 1.48 -19.32
C LYS A 25 -13.63 1.21 -19.65
N TYR A 26 -12.92 0.41 -18.84
CA TYR A 26 -11.45 0.29 -18.87
C TYR A 26 -10.94 -1.14 -19.08
N GLN A 27 -11.73 -2.03 -19.70
CA GLN A 27 -11.38 -3.45 -19.85
C GLN A 27 -10.00 -3.69 -20.49
N SER A 28 -9.64 -2.93 -21.53
CA SER A 28 -8.34 -3.06 -22.22
C SER A 28 -7.18 -2.60 -21.33
N GLN A 29 -7.35 -1.51 -20.60
CA GLN A 29 -6.36 -0.94 -19.70
C GLN A 29 -6.15 -1.85 -18.50
N ILE A 30 -7.22 -2.37 -17.90
CA ILE A 30 -7.15 -3.37 -16.82
C ILE A 30 -6.35 -4.60 -17.27
N ARG A 31 -6.61 -5.12 -18.47
CA ARG A 31 -5.85 -6.26 -19.01
C ARG A 31 -4.37 -5.91 -19.22
N ALA A 32 -4.06 -4.71 -19.68
CA ALA A 32 -2.69 -4.25 -19.85
C ALA A 32 -1.97 -4.14 -18.50
N SER A 33 -2.60 -3.55 -17.49
CA SER A 33 -2.07 -3.45 -16.13
C SER A 33 -1.87 -4.83 -15.48
N ILE A 34 -2.84 -5.76 -15.63
CA ILE A 34 -2.69 -7.15 -15.17
C ILE A 34 -1.44 -7.79 -15.78
N LYS A 35 -1.25 -7.66 -17.09
CA LYS A 35 -0.08 -8.22 -17.81
C LYS A 35 1.23 -7.57 -17.38
N GLY A 36 1.21 -6.27 -17.11
CA GLY A 36 2.37 -5.50 -16.66
C GLY A 36 2.67 -5.62 -15.16
N THR A 37 1.75 -6.22 -14.38
CA THR A 37 1.94 -6.35 -12.94
C THR A 37 3.10 -7.31 -12.63
N LYS A 38 4.07 -6.83 -11.85
CA LYS A 38 5.21 -7.60 -11.36
C LYS A 38 4.98 -8.08 -9.95
N VAL A 39 5.31 -9.34 -9.70
CA VAL A 39 5.38 -9.92 -8.35
C VAL A 39 6.82 -9.82 -7.84
N TYR A 40 6.99 -9.20 -6.67
CA TYR A 40 8.24 -9.18 -5.94
C TYR A 40 8.17 -10.20 -4.81
N SER A 41 9.00 -11.24 -4.90
CA SER A 41 9.12 -12.29 -3.88
C SER A 41 10.04 -11.87 -2.73
N VAL A 42 10.15 -12.72 -1.71
CA VAL A 42 10.96 -12.46 -0.50
C VAL A 42 12.41 -12.16 -0.84
N ASP A 43 12.93 -12.82 -1.84
CA ASP A 43 14.32 -12.81 -2.31
C ASP A 43 14.55 -11.92 -3.55
N ALA A 44 13.53 -11.12 -3.94
CA ALA A 44 13.58 -10.31 -5.16
C ALA A 44 14.82 -9.40 -5.30
N PHE A 45 15.45 -9.06 -4.17
CA PHE A 45 16.62 -8.19 -4.11
C PHE A 45 17.85 -8.84 -3.44
N ALA A 46 17.87 -10.17 -3.28
CA ALA A 46 18.96 -10.88 -2.59
C ALA A 46 20.29 -10.77 -3.34
N ASP A 47 20.23 -10.88 -4.67
CA ASP A 47 21.43 -10.89 -5.53
C ASP A 47 21.63 -9.58 -6.30
N LYS A 48 20.84 -8.52 -5.99
CA LYS A 48 21.04 -7.21 -6.61
C LYS A 48 22.22 -6.49 -5.98
N GLU A 49 23.12 -6.00 -6.83
CA GLU A 49 24.13 -5.05 -6.41
C GLU A 49 23.50 -3.84 -5.72
N VAL A 50 24.21 -3.27 -4.75
CA VAL A 50 23.77 -2.05 -4.08
C VAL A 50 23.90 -0.91 -5.06
N ASP A 51 22.77 -0.31 -5.43
CA ASP A 51 22.77 0.88 -6.28
C ASP A 51 23.54 2.03 -5.59
N ASP A 52 24.47 2.65 -6.31
CA ASP A 52 25.31 3.74 -5.80
C ASP A 52 24.60 5.10 -5.96
N PHE A 53 23.44 5.22 -5.32
CA PHE A 53 22.71 6.48 -5.30
C PHE A 53 23.39 7.46 -4.36
N THR A 54 23.52 8.71 -4.79
CA THR A 54 24.15 9.79 -4.01
C THR A 54 23.16 10.84 -3.51
N GLN A 55 21.96 10.89 -4.10
CA GLN A 55 20.95 11.88 -3.77
C GLN A 55 19.90 11.32 -2.80
N LYS A 56 19.32 12.21 -2.00
CA LYS A 56 18.19 11.90 -1.11
C LYS A 56 16.89 12.43 -1.70
N ALA A 57 15.79 11.72 -1.44
CA ALA A 57 14.49 12.20 -1.83
C ALA A 57 14.08 13.47 -1.08
N LYS A 58 13.43 14.39 -1.77
CA LYS A 58 12.67 15.46 -1.12
C LYS A 58 11.46 14.86 -0.42
N GLN A 59 11.29 15.11 0.87
CA GLN A 59 10.19 14.59 1.66
C GLN A 59 9.16 15.70 1.96
N ILE A 60 7.88 15.45 1.62
CA ILE A 60 6.80 16.43 1.72
C ILE A 60 5.59 15.78 2.39
N VAL A 61 4.90 16.52 3.25
CA VAL A 61 3.61 16.08 3.84
C VAL A 61 2.47 16.84 3.17
N TRP A 62 1.49 16.10 2.66
CA TRP A 62 0.25 16.68 2.13
C TRP A 62 -0.95 16.26 2.98
N PRO A 63 -1.81 17.22 3.41
CA PRO A 63 -3.04 16.94 4.15
C PRO A 63 -4.14 16.43 3.19
N LEU A 64 -3.88 15.32 2.51
CA LEU A 64 -4.72 14.77 1.44
C LEU A 64 -4.93 13.27 1.62
N ALA A 65 -6.04 12.76 1.10
CA ALA A 65 -6.21 11.32 0.87
C ALA A 65 -5.30 10.85 -0.28
N THR A 66 -5.04 9.54 -0.34
CA THR A 66 -4.11 8.97 -1.33
C THR A 66 -4.49 9.29 -2.77
N ASN A 67 -5.78 9.16 -3.14
CA ASN A 67 -6.27 9.50 -4.48
C ASN A 67 -6.06 10.97 -4.84
N GLN A 68 -6.36 11.88 -3.90
CA GLN A 68 -6.13 13.32 -4.08
C GLN A 68 -4.64 13.64 -4.25
N ALA A 69 -3.79 12.96 -3.47
CA ALA A 69 -2.34 13.10 -3.56
C ALA A 69 -1.81 12.58 -4.89
N VAL A 70 -2.35 11.46 -5.43
CA VAL A 70 -2.03 10.95 -6.76
C VAL A 70 -2.39 11.98 -7.83
N THR A 71 -3.63 12.47 -7.84
CA THR A 71 -4.10 13.47 -8.80
C THR A 71 -3.20 14.71 -8.77
N LYS A 72 -2.94 15.24 -7.58
CA LYS A 72 -2.05 16.39 -7.40
C LYS A 72 -0.62 16.11 -7.87
N ALA A 73 -0.07 14.95 -7.56
CA ALA A 73 1.29 14.59 -7.97
C ALA A 73 1.42 14.48 -9.50
N CYS A 74 0.44 13.87 -10.17
CA CYS A 74 0.44 13.80 -11.62
C CYS A 74 0.30 15.19 -12.29
N GLN A 75 -0.39 16.13 -11.64
CA GLN A 75 -0.48 17.51 -12.11
C GLN A 75 0.80 18.31 -11.86
N ASP A 76 1.38 18.20 -10.65
CA ASP A 76 2.58 18.95 -10.26
C ASP A 76 3.86 18.41 -10.95
N TYR A 77 3.86 17.11 -11.31
CA TYR A 77 4.99 16.39 -11.90
C TYR A 77 4.63 15.63 -13.18
N PRO A 78 4.15 16.30 -14.24
CA PRO A 78 3.53 15.65 -15.42
C PRO A 78 4.48 14.77 -16.24
N GLN A 79 5.79 14.92 -16.07
CA GLN A 79 6.81 14.13 -16.78
C GLN A 79 7.47 13.07 -15.88
N GLN A 80 7.03 12.95 -14.63
CA GLN A 80 7.60 12.04 -13.66
C GLN A 80 6.70 10.83 -13.43
N LYS A 81 7.33 9.69 -13.19
CA LYS A 81 6.63 8.44 -12.89
C LYS A 81 6.13 8.45 -11.44
N VAL A 82 4.83 8.55 -11.27
CA VAL A 82 4.16 8.57 -9.97
C VAL A 82 3.74 7.16 -9.58
N ALA A 83 3.99 6.78 -8.32
CA ALA A 83 3.44 5.57 -7.73
C ALA A 83 2.88 5.83 -6.33
N ALA A 84 1.81 5.12 -5.97
CA ALA A 84 1.22 5.16 -4.64
C ALA A 84 1.35 3.80 -3.94
N LEU A 85 1.56 3.82 -2.62
CA LEU A 85 1.51 2.62 -1.79
C LEU A 85 0.06 2.29 -1.41
N ASN A 86 -0.40 1.12 -1.81
CA ASN A 86 -1.62 0.50 -1.31
C ASN A 86 -1.31 -0.19 0.04
N PHE A 87 -2.02 0.20 1.12
CA PHE A 87 -1.88 -0.36 2.47
C PHE A 87 -2.63 -1.70 2.55
N ALA A 88 -2.09 -2.66 1.84
CA ALA A 88 -2.76 -3.88 1.46
C ALA A 88 -3.10 -4.80 2.63
N SER A 89 -4.19 -5.53 2.48
CA SER A 89 -4.37 -6.80 3.15
C SER A 89 -3.36 -7.83 2.61
N TYR A 90 -2.71 -8.58 3.52
CA TYR A 90 -1.73 -9.59 3.10
C TYR A 90 -2.36 -10.77 2.36
N VAL A 91 -3.63 -11.09 2.65
CA VAL A 91 -4.27 -12.33 2.21
C VAL A 91 -5.51 -12.15 1.33
N ASN A 92 -6.10 -10.95 1.31
CA ASN A 92 -7.32 -10.68 0.57
C ASN A 92 -7.09 -9.49 -0.36
N PRO A 93 -7.14 -9.66 -1.69
CA PRO A 93 -7.05 -8.53 -2.61
C PRO A 93 -8.16 -7.53 -2.32
N GLY A 94 -7.80 -6.25 -2.21
CA GLY A 94 -8.74 -5.18 -1.90
C GLY A 94 -9.30 -5.21 -0.47
N GLY A 95 -8.70 -6.03 0.42
CA GLY A 95 -9.14 -6.10 1.82
C GLY A 95 -10.60 -6.55 1.97
N GLY A 96 -11.42 -5.67 2.53
CA GLY A 96 -12.87 -5.84 2.67
C GLY A 96 -13.70 -5.02 1.69
N PHE A 97 -13.14 -4.59 0.56
CA PHE A 97 -13.79 -3.73 -0.45
C PHE A 97 -15.17 -4.23 -0.84
N LEU A 98 -15.29 -5.48 -1.34
CA LEU A 98 -16.58 -6.07 -1.72
C LEU A 98 -17.52 -6.35 -0.53
N ASN A 99 -17.02 -6.22 0.70
CA ASN A 99 -17.79 -6.41 1.93
C ASN A 99 -18.14 -5.10 2.63
N GLY A 100 -17.86 -3.95 2.01
CA GLY A 100 -18.19 -2.62 2.52
C GLY A 100 -17.34 -2.17 3.70
N ALA A 101 -16.11 -2.66 3.82
CA ALA A 101 -15.12 -2.05 4.68
C ALA A 101 -14.60 -0.73 4.10
N MET A 102 -14.05 0.13 4.94
CA MET A 102 -13.53 1.44 4.54
C MET A 102 -12.24 1.74 5.31
N ALA A 103 -11.13 1.38 4.69
CA ALA A 103 -9.79 1.81 5.05
C ALA A 103 -9.08 2.31 3.78
N GLN A 104 -7.78 2.55 3.80
CA GLN A 104 -7.07 3.13 2.66
C GLN A 104 -7.13 2.21 1.43
N GLU A 105 -6.93 0.89 1.57
CA GLU A 105 -7.01 -0.06 0.45
C GLU A 105 -8.39 -0.05 -0.21
N GLU A 106 -9.46 -0.10 0.61
CA GLU A 106 -10.83 -0.09 0.10
C GLU A 106 -11.17 1.26 -0.57
N ALA A 107 -10.68 2.36 -0.02
CA ALA A 107 -10.85 3.68 -0.63
C ALA A 107 -10.15 3.77 -2.00
N ILE A 108 -8.93 3.27 -2.12
CA ILE A 108 -8.23 3.18 -3.41
C ILE A 108 -9.02 2.33 -4.41
N CYS A 109 -9.48 1.14 -3.99
CA CYS A 109 -10.26 0.25 -4.85
C CYS A 109 -11.60 0.87 -5.29
N THR A 110 -12.19 1.78 -4.48
CA THR A 110 -13.42 2.50 -4.86
C THR A 110 -13.17 3.63 -5.85
N GLN A 111 -11.94 4.12 -5.97
CA GLN A 111 -11.56 5.31 -6.72
C GLN A 111 -10.56 5.02 -7.86
N SER A 112 -10.35 3.74 -8.17
CA SER A 112 -9.46 3.30 -9.25
C SER A 112 -9.85 1.93 -9.78
N ASP A 113 -9.22 1.50 -10.85
CA ASP A 113 -9.34 0.15 -11.40
C ASP A 113 -8.35 -0.87 -10.78
N LEU A 114 -7.80 -0.56 -9.59
CA LEU A 114 -6.83 -1.39 -8.91
C LEU A 114 -7.39 -2.78 -8.55
N TYR A 115 -8.64 -2.85 -8.06
CA TYR A 115 -9.19 -4.11 -7.52
C TYR A 115 -9.12 -5.28 -8.51
N PRO A 116 -9.65 -5.21 -9.75
CA PRO A 116 -9.56 -6.32 -10.70
C PRO A 116 -8.11 -6.67 -11.06
N VAL A 117 -7.19 -5.71 -11.04
CA VAL A 117 -5.77 -5.95 -11.31
C VAL A 117 -5.14 -6.81 -10.23
N ILE A 118 -5.28 -6.44 -8.96
CA ILE A 118 -4.70 -7.21 -7.84
C ILE A 118 -5.47 -8.50 -7.56
N ALA A 119 -6.77 -8.55 -7.78
CA ALA A 119 -7.60 -9.75 -7.62
C ALA A 119 -7.24 -10.85 -8.64
N SER A 120 -6.69 -10.48 -9.79
CA SER A 120 -6.18 -11.43 -10.80
C SER A 120 -4.93 -12.18 -10.33
N GLN A 121 -4.18 -11.64 -9.34
CA GLN A 121 -2.91 -12.18 -8.86
C GLN A 121 -3.13 -13.32 -7.83
N ARG A 122 -3.86 -14.36 -8.24
CA ARG A 122 -4.33 -15.44 -7.34
C ARG A 122 -3.20 -16.18 -6.63
N ASP A 123 -2.12 -16.49 -7.34
CA ASP A 123 -0.97 -17.23 -6.79
C ASP A 123 -0.22 -16.41 -5.74
N PHE A 124 -0.13 -15.08 -5.92
CA PHE A 124 0.44 -14.18 -4.93
C PHE A 124 -0.30 -14.27 -3.59
N TYR A 125 -1.62 -14.16 -3.61
CA TYR A 125 -2.44 -14.23 -2.39
C TYR A 125 -2.55 -15.65 -1.83
N ALA A 126 -2.54 -16.69 -2.68
CA ALA A 126 -2.52 -18.10 -2.24
C ALA A 126 -1.25 -18.40 -1.44
N TRP A 127 -0.09 -17.98 -1.93
CA TRP A 127 1.17 -18.12 -1.22
C TRP A 127 1.16 -17.34 0.11
N ASN A 128 0.71 -16.09 0.11
CA ASN A 128 0.62 -15.26 1.30
C ASN A 128 -0.25 -15.89 2.40
N LYS A 129 -1.36 -16.54 2.03
CA LYS A 129 -2.24 -17.25 2.98
C LYS A 129 -1.52 -18.34 3.73
N GLN A 130 -0.54 -19.01 3.11
CA GLN A 130 0.25 -20.09 3.70
C GLN A 130 1.42 -19.56 4.55
N HIS A 131 1.89 -18.32 4.32
CA HIS A 131 3.09 -17.75 4.91
C HIS A 131 2.82 -16.50 5.76
N ARG A 132 1.87 -16.60 6.69
CA ARG A 132 1.42 -15.44 7.51
C ARG A 132 2.42 -15.02 8.60
N ASN A 133 3.37 -15.88 8.97
CA ASN A 133 4.40 -15.61 9.98
C ASN A 133 3.83 -14.87 11.23
N ARG A 134 2.80 -15.41 11.82
CA ARG A 134 2.09 -14.84 12.99
C ARG A 134 1.73 -13.35 12.85
N GLY A 135 1.46 -12.87 11.66
CA GLY A 135 1.13 -11.46 11.41
C GLY A 135 2.32 -10.56 11.09
N LEU A 136 3.57 -11.03 11.24
CA LEU A 136 4.73 -10.28 10.77
C LEU A 136 4.81 -10.26 9.23
N TYR A 137 4.23 -11.30 8.59
CA TYR A 137 4.22 -11.47 7.14
C TYR A 137 5.62 -11.57 6.55
N MET A 138 5.73 -11.62 5.23
CA MET A 138 7.00 -11.67 4.51
C MET A 138 7.13 -10.46 3.59
N ASN A 139 8.36 -10.11 3.20
CA ASN A 139 8.62 -9.07 2.21
C ASN A 139 8.13 -9.53 0.84
N ARG A 140 6.89 -9.25 0.54
CA ARG A 140 6.27 -9.53 -0.76
C ARG A 140 5.39 -8.37 -1.18
N GLY A 141 5.39 -8.07 -2.48
CA GLY A 141 4.60 -6.98 -3.03
C GLY A 141 4.27 -7.18 -4.49
N LEU A 142 3.31 -6.40 -4.96
CA LEU A 142 2.99 -6.26 -6.37
C LEU A 142 3.34 -4.83 -6.79
N TYR A 143 3.83 -4.69 -7.99
CA TYR A 143 3.86 -3.40 -8.69
C TYR A 143 2.91 -3.48 -9.86
N SER A 144 1.86 -2.69 -9.84
CA SER A 144 0.84 -2.61 -10.90
C SER A 144 0.97 -1.29 -11.63
N PRO A 145 1.39 -1.30 -12.91
CA PRO A 145 1.52 -0.08 -13.71
C PRO A 145 0.16 0.40 -14.22
N ASP A 146 0.09 1.66 -14.61
CA ASP A 146 -0.98 2.27 -15.37
C ASP A 146 -2.39 2.11 -14.76
N ILE A 147 -2.46 2.14 -13.43
CA ILE A 147 -3.73 2.15 -12.71
C ILE A 147 -4.45 3.47 -12.99
N ILE A 148 -5.71 3.36 -13.39
CA ILE A 148 -6.59 4.50 -13.70
C ILE A 148 -7.35 4.89 -12.44
N TRP A 149 -7.22 6.15 -12.06
CA TRP A 149 -7.94 6.75 -10.94
C TRP A 149 -9.13 7.57 -11.44
N ASP A 150 -10.01 7.97 -10.52
CA ASP A 150 -11.10 8.89 -10.83
C ASP A 150 -10.56 10.14 -11.54
N GLY A 151 -11.27 10.58 -12.59
CA GLY A 151 -10.83 11.67 -13.45
C GLY A 151 -9.80 11.29 -14.51
N ASP A 152 -9.70 10.01 -14.83
CA ASP A 152 -8.82 9.44 -15.90
C ASP A 152 -7.31 9.72 -15.64
N VAL A 153 -6.92 9.97 -14.40
CA VAL A 153 -5.53 10.11 -14.01
C VAL A 153 -4.88 8.73 -13.93
N GLN A 154 -3.66 8.60 -14.42
CA GLN A 154 -2.91 7.33 -14.39
C GLN A 154 -1.68 7.43 -13.50
N SER A 155 -1.48 6.40 -12.68
CA SER A 155 -0.24 6.19 -11.92
C SER A 155 0.00 4.72 -11.66
N SER A 156 1.18 4.38 -11.15
CA SER A 156 1.45 3.02 -10.69
C SER A 156 1.03 2.84 -9.24
N VAL A 157 0.78 1.58 -8.84
CA VAL A 157 0.49 1.23 -7.44
C VAL A 157 1.40 0.11 -6.97
N ILE A 158 2.03 0.32 -5.81
CA ILE A 158 2.76 -0.71 -5.09
C ILE A 158 1.81 -1.30 -4.04
N THR A 159 1.45 -2.56 -4.18
CA THR A 159 0.58 -3.27 -3.23
C THR A 159 1.46 -4.07 -2.27
N CYS A 160 1.53 -3.65 -1.01
CA CYS A 160 2.34 -4.30 0.00
C CYS A 160 1.68 -4.21 1.38
N ALA A 161 1.70 -5.30 2.15
CA ALA A 161 1.10 -5.33 3.47
C ALA A 161 2.11 -5.02 4.58
N ALA A 162 1.75 -4.13 5.49
CA ALA A 162 2.51 -3.92 6.73
C ALA A 162 2.40 -5.14 7.65
N PRO A 163 3.35 -5.37 8.58
CA PRO A 163 3.16 -6.30 9.68
C PRO A 163 1.93 -5.92 10.51
N ASN A 164 1.22 -6.92 11.04
CA ASN A 164 0.02 -6.70 11.85
C ASN A 164 0.30 -7.01 13.32
N LYS A 165 0.70 -6.00 14.09
CA LYS A 165 0.96 -6.10 15.54
C LYS A 165 -0.25 -6.63 16.29
N THR A 166 -1.44 -6.10 15.97
CA THR A 166 -2.68 -6.47 16.65
C THR A 166 -3.01 -7.95 16.47
N ALA A 167 -2.90 -8.47 15.26
CA ALA A 167 -3.20 -9.87 14.99
C ALA A 167 -2.18 -10.82 15.62
N GLY A 168 -0.90 -10.45 15.56
CA GLY A 168 0.18 -11.29 16.07
C GLY A 168 0.20 -11.40 17.60
N CYS A 169 -0.15 -10.32 18.31
CA CYS A 169 -0.21 -10.31 19.76
C CYS A 169 -1.40 -11.04 20.38
N ARG A 170 -2.46 -11.33 19.61
CA ARG A 170 -3.72 -11.90 20.18
C ARG A 170 -3.54 -13.20 20.94
N THR A 171 -2.56 -14.00 20.60
CA THR A 171 -2.32 -15.32 21.20
C THR A 171 -1.20 -15.31 22.23
N LEU A 172 -0.48 -14.21 22.38
CA LEU A 172 0.63 -14.08 23.34
C LEU A 172 0.10 -13.63 24.69
N ARG A 173 0.40 -14.38 25.73
CA ARG A 173 -0.07 -14.10 27.10
C ARG A 173 1.02 -13.49 27.95
N GLU A 174 2.27 -13.92 27.76
CA GLU A 174 3.41 -13.49 28.56
C GLU A 174 3.91 -12.11 28.12
N PRO A 175 4.14 -11.17 29.05
CA PRO A 175 4.62 -9.82 28.74
C PRO A 175 5.95 -9.81 27.95
N GLU A 176 6.86 -10.71 28.27
CA GLU A 176 8.16 -10.83 27.59
C GLU A 176 8.00 -11.26 26.13
N GLU A 177 7.10 -12.21 25.86
CA GLU A 177 6.78 -12.63 24.49
C GLU A 177 6.14 -11.51 23.68
N GLN A 178 5.26 -10.73 24.33
CA GLN A 178 4.64 -9.56 23.69
C GLN A 178 5.67 -8.49 23.35
N MET A 179 6.58 -8.17 24.29
CA MET A 179 7.65 -7.19 24.05
C MET A 179 8.58 -7.63 22.93
N LYS A 180 8.97 -8.91 22.92
CA LYS A 180 9.78 -9.47 21.84
C LYS A 180 9.04 -9.36 20.51
N PHE A 181 7.77 -9.74 20.46
CA PHE A 181 6.96 -9.65 19.22
C PHE A 181 6.83 -8.22 18.72
N TYR A 182 6.68 -7.22 19.59
CA TYR A 182 6.64 -5.81 19.19
C TYR A 182 7.97 -5.37 18.56
N SER A 183 9.10 -5.76 19.16
CA SER A 183 10.43 -5.49 18.58
C SER A 183 10.61 -6.17 17.22
N ASP A 184 10.18 -7.43 17.08
CA ASP A 184 10.22 -8.15 15.81
C ASP A 184 9.33 -7.49 14.75
N ALA A 185 8.16 -6.98 15.16
CA ALA A 185 7.25 -6.26 14.28
C ALA A 185 7.82 -4.92 13.79
N ASP A 186 8.51 -4.18 14.66
CA ASP A 186 9.18 -2.93 14.28
C ASP A 186 10.33 -3.19 13.30
N SER A 187 11.11 -4.25 13.54
CA SER A 187 12.17 -4.69 12.63
C SER A 187 11.62 -5.14 11.28
N ALA A 188 10.53 -5.92 11.29
CA ALA A 188 9.83 -6.33 10.08
C ALA A 188 9.25 -5.14 9.30
N MET A 189 8.75 -4.11 10.00
CA MET A 189 8.24 -2.89 9.38
C MET A 189 9.33 -2.10 8.67
N LEU A 190 10.47 -1.89 9.31
CA LEU A 190 11.63 -1.23 8.67
C LEU A 190 12.14 -1.99 7.46
N SER A 191 12.26 -3.33 7.58
CA SER A 191 12.61 -4.19 6.45
C SER A 191 11.61 -4.06 5.29
N ARG A 192 10.31 -4.00 5.60
CA ARG A 192 9.23 -3.85 4.63
C ARG A 192 9.22 -2.48 3.96
N MET A 193 9.52 -1.41 4.70
CA MET A 193 9.68 -0.06 4.14
C MET A 193 10.85 0.01 3.16
N ASN A 194 11.99 -0.57 3.51
CA ASN A 194 13.11 -0.70 2.58
C ASN A 194 12.78 -1.54 1.35
N PHE A 195 11.98 -2.59 1.51
CA PHE A 195 11.51 -3.42 0.39
C PHE A 195 10.60 -2.61 -0.56
N VAL A 196 9.67 -1.81 -0.04
CA VAL A 196 8.83 -0.89 -0.84
C VAL A 196 9.69 0.14 -1.56
N LYS A 197 10.68 0.73 -0.88
CA LYS A 197 11.65 1.64 -1.50
C LYS A 197 12.37 0.98 -2.68
N LYS A 198 12.90 -0.22 -2.49
CA LYS A 198 13.60 -0.99 -3.55
C LYS A 198 12.68 -1.34 -4.73
N ILE A 199 11.39 -1.65 -4.50
CA ILE A 199 10.43 -1.83 -5.59
C ILE A 199 10.28 -0.54 -6.39
N ALA A 200 10.13 0.60 -5.73
CA ALA A 200 10.00 1.89 -6.39
C ALA A 200 11.25 2.25 -7.20
N GLU A 201 12.45 2.01 -6.66
CA GLU A 201 13.73 2.18 -7.34
C GLU A 201 13.85 1.28 -8.58
N ASP A 202 13.58 -0.03 -8.44
CA ASP A 202 13.59 -0.99 -9.55
C ASP A 202 12.64 -0.60 -10.67
N GLN A 203 11.51 0.00 -10.32
CA GLN A 203 10.52 0.46 -11.27
C GLN A 203 10.75 1.91 -11.75
N LYS A 204 11.85 2.54 -11.33
CA LYS A 204 12.21 3.91 -11.72
C LYS A 204 11.08 4.90 -11.41
N VAL A 205 10.51 4.80 -10.21
CA VAL A 205 9.52 5.75 -9.71
C VAL A 205 10.21 7.03 -9.30
N ASP A 206 9.73 8.16 -9.79
CA ASP A 206 10.26 9.48 -9.45
C ASP A 206 9.57 10.09 -8.23
N VAL A 207 8.24 9.93 -8.16
CA VAL A 207 7.41 10.45 -7.07
C VAL A 207 6.68 9.29 -6.40
N LEU A 208 6.98 9.05 -5.12
CA LEU A 208 6.37 7.98 -4.34
C LEU A 208 5.42 8.53 -3.28
N ILE A 209 4.14 8.13 -3.35
CA ILE A 209 3.10 8.54 -2.41
C ILE A 209 2.95 7.46 -1.34
N LEU A 210 3.20 7.85 -0.11
CA LEU A 210 3.15 7.05 1.11
C LEU A 210 2.15 7.65 2.10
N GLY A 211 2.09 7.11 3.32
CA GLY A 211 1.25 7.63 4.39
C GLY A 211 1.45 6.87 5.70
N ALA A 212 0.44 6.91 6.57
CA ALA A 212 0.47 6.26 7.90
C ALA A 212 0.25 4.74 7.79
N TRP A 213 1.10 4.07 7.05
CA TRP A 213 1.03 2.65 6.72
C TRP A 213 1.13 1.75 7.94
N GLY A 214 0.16 0.87 8.15
CA GLY A 214 0.11 0.00 9.32
C GLY A 214 -0.44 0.68 10.58
N ALA A 215 -0.75 1.99 10.54
CA ALA A 215 -1.40 2.66 11.65
C ALA A 215 -2.88 2.24 11.77
N GLY A 216 -3.45 2.36 12.94
CA GLY A 216 -4.83 1.97 13.20
C GLY A 216 -4.99 0.46 13.43
N VAL A 217 -5.68 -0.26 12.55
CA VAL A 217 -6.05 -1.68 12.73
C VAL A 217 -4.83 -2.60 12.88
N PHE A 218 -3.71 -2.28 12.26
CA PHE A 218 -2.46 -3.08 12.35
C PHE A 218 -1.61 -2.76 13.58
N GLY A 219 -1.97 -1.72 14.36
CA GLY A 219 -1.45 -1.46 15.70
C GLY A 219 -0.14 -0.67 15.78
N PHE A 220 0.33 -0.09 14.69
CA PHE A 220 1.43 0.89 14.73
C PHE A 220 0.88 2.28 15.10
N LYS A 221 1.70 3.10 15.75
CA LYS A 221 1.36 4.50 16.00
C LYS A 221 1.79 5.37 14.80
N PRO A 222 0.96 6.32 14.36
CA PRO A 222 1.30 7.18 13.22
C PRO A 222 2.67 7.86 13.33
N ALA A 223 3.02 8.35 14.54
CA ALA A 223 4.31 8.99 14.78
C ALA A 223 5.50 8.03 14.66
N GLU A 224 5.34 6.75 15.04
CA GLU A 224 6.37 5.72 14.86
C GLU A 224 6.58 5.42 13.38
N VAL A 225 5.49 5.26 12.63
CA VAL A 225 5.52 5.04 11.17
C VAL A 225 6.19 6.21 10.45
N ALA A 226 5.86 7.45 10.82
CA ALA A 226 6.47 8.63 10.23
C ALA A 226 7.99 8.65 10.44
N LYS A 227 8.48 8.37 11.67
CA LYS A 227 9.90 8.27 11.97
C LYS A 227 10.60 7.15 11.19
N MET A 228 9.94 6.00 11.03
CA MET A 228 10.49 4.88 10.27
C MET A 228 10.64 5.23 8.78
N TRP A 229 9.62 5.85 8.17
CA TRP A 229 9.70 6.35 6.80
C TRP A 229 10.78 7.40 6.62
N GLN A 230 10.87 8.39 7.52
CA GLN A 230 11.91 9.40 7.49
C GLN A 230 13.31 8.76 7.46
N ARG A 231 13.57 7.80 8.37
CA ARG A 231 14.86 7.06 8.40
C ARG A 231 15.14 6.29 7.10
N THR A 232 14.11 5.69 6.50
CA THR A 232 14.24 4.94 5.25
C THR A 232 14.68 5.86 4.10
N PHE A 233 14.18 7.10 4.04
CA PHE A 233 14.48 8.07 2.99
C PHE A 233 15.57 9.11 3.37
N GLU A 234 16.19 8.98 4.53
CA GLU A 234 17.48 9.60 4.84
C GLU A 234 18.62 8.95 4.06
N GLN A 235 18.45 7.70 3.64
CA GLN A 235 19.38 6.98 2.78
C GLN A 235 19.24 7.41 1.32
N PRO A 236 20.34 7.43 0.54
CA PRO A 236 20.31 7.75 -0.88
C PRO A 236 19.31 6.87 -1.66
N THR A 237 18.75 7.44 -2.75
CA THR A 237 17.72 6.81 -3.57
C THR A 237 17.66 7.45 -4.95
N SER A 238 17.10 6.73 -5.95
CA SER A 238 16.75 7.31 -7.25
C SER A 238 15.43 8.08 -7.22
N ILE A 239 14.63 7.93 -6.14
CA ILE A 239 13.32 8.59 -6.00
C ILE A 239 13.55 10.07 -5.72
N SER A 240 13.04 10.95 -6.56
CA SER A 240 13.23 12.40 -6.42
C SER A 240 12.36 13.01 -5.31
N THR A 241 11.13 12.52 -5.15
CA THR A 241 10.16 13.08 -4.20
C THR A 241 9.36 11.99 -3.50
N VAL A 242 9.28 12.08 -2.19
CA VAL A 242 8.38 11.26 -1.36
C VAL A 242 7.31 12.15 -0.77
N VAL A 243 6.06 11.79 -1.00
CA VAL A 243 4.87 12.50 -0.49
C VAL A 243 4.21 11.65 0.57
N TYR A 244 4.07 12.18 1.77
CA TYR A 244 3.27 11.57 2.82
C TYR A 244 1.84 12.13 2.76
N ALA A 245 0.91 11.37 2.20
CA ALA A 245 -0.51 11.68 2.17
C ALA A 245 -1.15 11.28 3.51
N VAL A 246 -1.53 12.26 4.31
CA VAL A 246 -2.07 12.05 5.66
C VAL A 246 -3.31 12.90 5.84
N ILE A 247 -4.46 12.26 5.97
CA ILE A 247 -5.71 12.97 6.25
C ILE A 247 -5.62 13.54 7.67
N PRO A 248 -5.85 14.86 7.86
CA PRO A 248 -5.90 15.45 9.18
C PRO A 248 -6.98 14.79 10.05
N ASP A 249 -6.67 14.51 11.31
CA ASP A 249 -7.68 14.07 12.27
C ASP A 249 -8.44 15.29 12.76
N GLU A 250 -9.66 15.48 12.25
CA GLU A 250 -10.54 16.60 12.64
C GLU A 250 -11.02 16.52 14.11
N ARG A 251 -10.62 15.47 14.84
CA ARG A 251 -11.02 15.24 16.24
C ARG A 251 -9.97 15.66 17.27
N ARG A 252 -8.99 16.47 16.89
CA ARG A 252 -8.03 17.09 17.82
C ARG A 252 -8.17 18.58 17.87
#